data_192e9dd0dbfb5aaa8f157f0e99c519c2
#
_entry.id   192e9dd0dbfb5aaa8f157f0e99c519c2
#
_cell.length_a   1.000
_cell.length_b   1.000
_cell.length_c   1.000
_cell.angle_alpha   90.00
_cell.angle_beta   90.00
_cell.angle_gamma   90.00
#
_symmetry.space_group_name_H-M   'P 1'
#
loop_
_entity.id
_entity.type
_entity.pdbx_description
1 polymer ?
#
loop_
_entity_poly.entity_id
_entity_poly.type
_entity_poly.pdbx_seq_one_letter_code
_entity_poly.pdbx_strand_id
1 'polypeptide(L)'
;MKFGQVADPSQIDFTLPKDHPKTKEILAKSKGKDFNIYIGCAKWNKTDLKGFYPKGTKDELTYYATQFNSIELNATFYSLPSAEQILTWKEKTPENFKFFPKITNTVSHFRRLINVTDVVTDYATSVQNFGDKLGMVFLQLHDNFKPKDFDRVEKFVKDWPREI
;
A
#
# COMPACT_ATOMS: atom_id res chain seq x y z
N MET A 1 9.63 16.57 13.15
CA MET A 1 8.56 15.86 13.88
C MET A 1 8.88 14.38 13.86
N LYS A 2 8.93 13.70 15.00
CA LYS A 2 9.21 12.25 15.06
C LYS A 2 7.86 11.52 14.94
N PHE A 3 7.44 11.21 13.73
CA PHE A 3 6.20 10.47 13.51
C PHE A 3 6.28 9.06 14.12
N GLY A 4 5.19 8.63 14.77
CA GLY A 4 5.05 7.28 15.30
C GLY A 4 5.87 6.98 16.56
N GLN A 5 6.56 7.97 17.13
CA GLN A 5 7.24 7.80 18.40
C GLN A 5 6.38 8.33 19.55
N VAL A 6 5.94 7.44 20.40
CA VAL A 6 5.26 7.75 21.67
C VAL A 6 6.14 7.27 22.82
N ALA A 7 6.12 7.99 23.93
CA ALA A 7 6.91 7.67 25.09
C ALA A 7 6.45 6.36 25.75
N ASP A 8 5.15 6.15 25.79
CA ASP A 8 4.51 4.96 26.37
C ASP A 8 3.34 4.52 25.48
N PRO A 9 3.51 3.45 24.67
CA PRO A 9 2.44 2.93 23.80
C PRO A 9 1.21 2.43 24.58
N SER A 10 1.35 2.07 25.85
CA SER A 10 0.23 1.59 26.68
C SER A 10 -0.82 2.66 26.97
N GLN A 11 -0.45 3.95 26.81
CA GLN A 11 -1.33 5.09 26.98
C GLN A 11 -2.15 5.44 25.74
N ILE A 12 -1.94 4.71 24.64
CA ILE A 12 -2.69 4.95 23.39
C ILE A 12 -4.02 4.23 23.46
N ASP A 13 -5.09 4.98 23.27
CA ASP A 13 -6.41 4.38 23.05
C ASP A 13 -6.50 3.88 21.60
N PHE A 14 -6.54 2.55 21.44
CA PHE A 14 -6.72 1.87 20.15
C PHE A 14 -8.19 1.61 19.81
N THR A 15 -9.13 2.14 20.57
CA THR A 15 -10.56 2.03 20.27
C THR A 15 -10.85 2.70 18.93
N LEU A 16 -11.51 1.98 18.03
CA LEU A 16 -11.91 2.55 16.75
C LEU A 16 -12.92 3.68 16.96
N PRO A 17 -12.79 4.79 16.22
CA PRO A 17 -13.77 5.87 16.28
C PRO A 17 -15.14 5.36 15.80
N LYS A 18 -16.21 6.06 16.19
CA LYS A 18 -17.56 5.74 15.70
C LYS A 18 -17.62 5.87 14.18
N ASP A 19 -18.24 4.91 13.54
CA ASP A 19 -18.45 4.93 12.11
C ASP A 19 -19.24 6.17 11.66
N HIS A 20 -18.90 6.67 10.49
CA HIS A 20 -19.72 7.68 9.84
C HIS A 20 -21.13 7.10 9.56
N PRO A 21 -22.23 7.88 9.73
CA PRO A 21 -23.60 7.39 9.53
C PRO A 21 -23.81 6.64 8.18
N LYS A 22 -23.19 7.10 7.10
CA LYS A 22 -23.27 6.44 5.78
C LYS A 22 -22.58 5.07 5.72
N THR A 23 -21.69 4.74 6.63
CA THR A 23 -21.00 3.43 6.64
C THR A 23 -22.02 2.29 6.71
N LYS A 24 -23.02 2.39 7.57
CA LYS A 24 -24.09 1.39 7.68
C LYS A 24 -24.88 1.19 6.41
N GLU A 25 -25.18 2.28 5.69
CA GLU A 25 -25.90 2.23 4.41
C GLU A 25 -25.09 1.53 3.33
N ILE A 26 -23.77 1.81 3.25
CA ILE A 26 -22.85 1.21 2.28
C ILE A 26 -22.70 -0.29 2.58
N LEU A 27 -22.42 -0.64 3.83
CA LEU A 27 -22.24 -2.03 4.24
C LEU A 27 -23.52 -2.86 4.09
N ALA A 28 -24.71 -2.27 4.31
CA ALA A 28 -25.98 -2.94 4.10
C ALA A 28 -26.20 -3.39 2.65
N LYS A 29 -25.65 -2.66 1.67
CA LYS A 29 -25.69 -3.01 0.24
C LYS A 29 -24.76 -4.18 -0.12
N SER A 30 -23.82 -4.50 0.75
CA SER A 30 -22.81 -5.55 0.55
C SER A 30 -23.13 -6.85 1.30
N LYS A 31 -24.29 -6.97 1.92
CA LYS A 31 -24.69 -8.17 2.67
C LYS A 31 -24.66 -9.41 1.78
N GLY A 32 -24.03 -10.48 2.30
CA GLY A 32 -23.94 -11.77 1.62
C GLY A 32 -22.89 -11.85 0.52
N LYS A 33 -21.99 -10.87 0.39
CA LYS A 33 -20.83 -10.98 -0.49
C LYS A 33 -19.64 -11.53 0.29
N ASP A 34 -18.92 -12.43 -0.34
CA ASP A 34 -17.62 -12.88 0.16
C ASP A 34 -16.66 -11.69 0.17
N PHE A 35 -15.81 -11.65 1.17
CA PHE A 35 -14.77 -10.63 1.28
C PHE A 35 -13.44 -11.27 1.70
N ASN A 36 -12.36 -10.66 1.22
CA ASN A 36 -11.02 -11.02 1.62
C ASN A 36 -10.46 -9.97 2.56
N ILE A 37 -9.78 -10.43 3.62
CA ILE A 37 -9.08 -9.55 4.56
C ILE A 37 -7.58 -9.71 4.32
N TYR A 38 -6.91 -8.59 4.08
CA TYR A 38 -5.47 -8.52 3.92
C TYR A 38 -4.87 -7.78 5.11
N ILE A 39 -3.94 -8.43 5.81
CA ILE A 39 -3.27 -7.89 7.00
C ILE A 39 -1.78 -7.92 6.75
N GLY A 40 -1.11 -6.82 6.99
CA GLY A 40 0.33 -6.68 6.81
C GLY A 40 0.87 -5.38 7.39
N CYS A 41 2.18 -5.22 7.28
CA CYS A 41 2.90 -4.01 7.67
C CYS A 41 3.28 -3.19 6.43
N ALA A 42 3.89 -2.02 6.65
CA ALA A 42 4.43 -1.18 5.58
C ALA A 42 5.91 -1.47 5.26
N LYS A 43 6.50 -2.44 5.93
CA LYS A 43 7.89 -2.89 5.77
C LYS A 43 8.02 -4.32 6.26
N TRP A 44 9.00 -5.06 5.71
CA TRP A 44 9.32 -6.42 6.17
C TRP A 44 10.77 -6.56 6.65
N ASN A 45 11.55 -5.49 6.69
CA ASN A 45 12.95 -5.61 7.08
C ASN A 45 13.12 -5.74 8.61
N LYS A 46 14.17 -6.44 9.00
CA LYS A 46 14.50 -6.75 10.39
C LYS A 46 14.81 -5.52 11.25
N THR A 47 15.30 -4.46 10.62
CA THR A 47 15.64 -3.21 11.32
C THR A 47 14.40 -2.51 11.84
N ASP A 48 13.32 -2.51 11.05
CA ASP A 48 12.06 -1.87 11.42
C ASP A 48 11.17 -2.80 12.27
N LEU A 49 11.20 -4.12 11.99
CA LEU A 49 10.43 -5.13 12.74
C LEU A 49 11.31 -5.82 13.80
N LYS A 50 11.78 -5.03 14.76
CA LYS A 50 12.65 -5.53 15.84
C LYS A 50 11.94 -6.59 16.69
N GLY A 51 12.61 -7.73 16.90
CA GLY A 51 12.07 -8.84 17.68
C GLY A 51 11.03 -9.72 16.96
N PHE A 52 10.63 -9.36 15.75
CA PHE A 52 9.66 -10.14 14.96
C PHE A 52 10.29 -11.41 14.35
N TYR A 53 11.54 -11.33 13.92
CA TYR A 53 12.21 -12.44 13.25
C TYR A 53 12.93 -13.36 14.24
N PRO A 54 12.75 -14.70 14.16
CA PRO A 54 13.55 -15.65 14.92
C PRO A 54 15.04 -15.49 14.64
N LYS A 55 15.86 -15.85 15.62
CA LYS A 55 17.32 -15.91 15.43
C LYS A 55 17.66 -16.87 14.29
N GLY A 56 18.46 -16.41 13.32
CA GLY A 56 18.88 -17.22 12.18
C GLY A 56 17.98 -17.13 10.96
N THR A 57 16.94 -16.29 10.97
CA THR A 57 16.12 -16.03 9.76
C THR A 57 17.02 -15.57 8.61
N LYS A 58 17.04 -16.36 7.53
CA LYS A 58 17.88 -16.14 6.35
C LYS A 58 17.24 -15.16 5.37
N ASP A 59 15.91 -15.26 5.17
CA ASP A 59 15.15 -14.42 4.26
C ASP A 59 13.95 -13.79 4.99
N GLU A 60 13.98 -12.48 5.08
CA GLU A 60 13.00 -11.71 5.85
C GLU A 60 11.62 -11.74 5.19
N LEU A 61 11.56 -11.58 3.85
CA LEU A 61 10.28 -11.57 3.13
C LEU A 61 9.61 -12.94 3.18
N THR A 62 10.37 -14.01 2.99
CA THR A 62 9.83 -15.38 3.08
C THR A 62 9.23 -15.66 4.46
N TYR A 63 9.94 -15.29 5.54
CA TYR A 63 9.40 -15.45 6.89
C TYR A 63 8.18 -14.54 7.11
N TYR A 64 8.27 -13.26 6.72
CA TYR A 64 7.17 -12.30 6.83
C TYR A 64 5.87 -12.83 6.20
N ALA A 65 5.98 -13.40 5.01
CA ALA A 65 4.86 -13.94 4.25
C ALA A 65 4.24 -15.22 4.86
N THR A 66 4.89 -15.84 5.86
CA THR A 66 4.26 -16.91 6.67
C THR A 66 3.39 -16.36 7.81
N GLN A 67 3.56 -15.09 8.18
CA GLN A 67 2.85 -14.45 9.29
C GLN A 67 1.75 -13.49 8.83
N PHE A 68 1.92 -12.90 7.65
CA PHE A 68 1.01 -11.95 7.04
C PHE A 68 0.67 -12.37 5.61
N ASN A 69 -0.48 -11.96 5.12
CA ASN A 69 -0.93 -12.24 3.77
C ASN A 69 -0.81 -11.06 2.81
N SER A 70 -0.22 -9.96 3.27
CA SER A 70 -0.03 -8.77 2.44
C SER A 70 1.07 -7.84 2.96
N ILE A 71 1.42 -6.89 2.12
CA ILE A 71 2.35 -5.80 2.44
C ILE A 71 1.92 -4.51 1.75
N GLU A 72 1.96 -3.37 2.46
CA GLU A 72 1.98 -2.05 1.86
C GLU A 72 3.39 -1.78 1.33
N LEU A 73 3.53 -1.80 -0.01
CA LEU A 73 4.86 -1.75 -0.65
C LEU A 73 5.30 -0.29 -0.85
N ASN A 74 5.91 0.30 0.17
CA ASN A 74 6.41 1.67 0.13
C ASN A 74 7.69 1.85 -0.72
N ALA A 75 8.38 0.78 -1.09
CA ALA A 75 9.57 0.87 -1.94
C ALA A 75 9.24 1.55 -3.29
N THR A 76 8.08 1.25 -3.88
CA THR A 76 7.61 1.83 -5.14
C THR A 76 7.36 3.34 -5.09
N PHE A 77 7.21 3.90 -3.89
CA PHE A 77 7.11 5.34 -3.70
C PHE A 77 8.38 6.08 -4.07
N TYR A 78 9.54 5.49 -3.81
CA TYR A 78 10.85 6.11 -4.03
C TYR A 78 11.45 5.76 -5.38
N SER A 79 11.31 4.52 -5.81
CA SER A 79 11.79 4.04 -7.12
C SER A 79 10.96 2.85 -7.61
N LEU A 80 10.82 2.74 -8.92
CA LEU A 80 10.16 1.58 -9.52
C LEU A 80 11.08 0.36 -9.45
N PRO A 81 10.61 -0.78 -8.93
CA PRO A 81 11.38 -2.01 -8.97
C PRO A 81 11.47 -2.54 -10.39
N SER A 82 12.57 -3.22 -10.70
CA SER A 82 12.69 -3.96 -11.96
C SER A 82 11.75 -5.17 -11.99
N ALA A 83 11.44 -5.67 -13.18
CA ALA A 83 10.67 -6.89 -13.35
C ALA A 83 11.31 -8.09 -12.62
N GLU A 84 12.63 -8.19 -12.64
CA GLU A 84 13.40 -9.23 -11.94
C GLU A 84 13.24 -9.12 -10.41
N GLN A 85 13.29 -7.89 -9.89
CA GLN A 85 13.08 -7.67 -8.47
C GLN A 85 11.66 -8.07 -8.04
N ILE A 86 10.64 -7.74 -8.84
CA ILE A 86 9.25 -8.14 -8.58
C ILE A 86 9.11 -9.65 -8.64
N LEU A 87 9.72 -10.32 -9.64
CA LEU A 87 9.71 -11.78 -9.74
C LEU A 87 10.31 -12.42 -8.48
N THR A 88 11.45 -11.93 -8.03
CA THR A 88 12.10 -12.39 -6.79
C THR A 88 11.15 -12.26 -5.58
N TRP A 89 10.43 -11.16 -5.45
CA TRP A 89 9.46 -11.00 -4.35
C TRP A 89 8.27 -11.94 -4.47
N LYS A 90 7.78 -12.16 -5.69
CA LYS A 90 6.69 -13.13 -5.95
C LYS A 90 7.08 -14.54 -5.55
N GLU A 91 8.28 -14.99 -5.91
CA GLU A 91 8.78 -16.35 -5.60
C GLU A 91 8.95 -16.59 -4.10
N LYS A 92 9.22 -15.52 -3.33
CA LYS A 92 9.40 -15.59 -1.88
C LYS A 92 8.10 -15.58 -1.07
N THR A 93 6.97 -15.46 -1.72
CA THR A 93 5.66 -15.32 -1.05
C THR A 93 4.66 -16.38 -1.52
N PRO A 94 3.70 -16.79 -0.66
CA PRO A 94 2.62 -17.71 -1.06
C PRO A 94 1.75 -17.14 -2.19
N GLU A 95 1.01 -18.00 -2.90
CA GLU A 95 0.15 -17.59 -4.02
C GLU A 95 -0.91 -16.57 -3.63
N ASN A 96 -1.48 -16.70 -2.43
CA ASN A 96 -2.51 -15.79 -1.92
C ASN A 96 -1.97 -14.49 -1.32
N PHE A 97 -0.65 -14.29 -1.32
CA PHE A 97 -0.04 -13.06 -0.81
C PHE A 97 -0.28 -11.89 -1.77
N LYS A 98 -0.59 -10.70 -1.22
CA LYS A 98 -0.83 -9.49 -2.00
C LYS A 98 0.16 -8.38 -1.67
N PHE A 99 0.67 -7.76 -2.74
CA PHE A 99 1.45 -6.53 -2.66
C PHE A 99 0.54 -5.34 -2.97
N PHE A 100 0.50 -4.36 -2.07
CA PHE A 100 -0.24 -3.10 -2.24
C PHE A 100 0.76 -1.98 -2.51
N PRO A 101 1.17 -1.77 -3.78
CA PRO A 101 2.21 -0.82 -4.10
C PRO A 101 1.72 0.61 -3.95
N LYS A 102 2.56 1.45 -3.34
CA LYS A 102 2.31 2.87 -3.19
C LYS A 102 2.75 3.61 -4.45
N ILE A 103 1.92 4.51 -4.93
CA ILE A 103 2.25 5.31 -6.11
C ILE A 103 3.49 6.16 -5.87
N THR A 104 4.28 6.41 -6.92
CA THR A 104 5.54 7.13 -6.79
C THR A 104 5.36 8.56 -6.27
N ASN A 105 6.37 9.04 -5.54
CA ASN A 105 6.42 10.43 -5.05
C ASN A 105 6.42 11.45 -6.19
N THR A 106 6.94 11.08 -7.36
CA THR A 106 6.88 11.95 -8.55
C THR A 106 5.45 12.28 -8.91
N VAL A 107 4.55 11.31 -8.90
CA VAL A 107 3.12 11.51 -9.19
C VAL A 107 2.46 12.33 -8.09
N SER A 108 2.56 11.86 -6.85
CA SER A 108 1.75 12.37 -5.73
C SER A 108 2.34 13.63 -5.07
N HIS A 109 3.68 13.72 -4.96
CA HIS A 109 4.35 14.76 -4.18
C HIS A 109 5.00 15.83 -5.06
N PHE A 110 5.75 15.45 -6.10
CA PHE A 110 6.49 16.42 -6.92
C PHE A 110 5.59 17.06 -7.97
N ARG A 111 4.93 16.26 -8.81
CA ARG A 111 4.02 16.75 -9.85
C ARG A 111 2.59 17.02 -9.35
N ARG A 112 2.23 16.56 -8.15
CA ARG A 112 0.93 16.80 -7.51
C ARG A 112 -0.25 16.50 -8.42
N LEU A 113 -0.21 15.35 -9.08
CA LEU A 113 -1.20 14.85 -10.03
C LEU A 113 -1.35 15.70 -11.31
N ILE A 114 -0.38 16.55 -11.64
CA ILE A 114 -0.40 17.39 -12.86
C ILE A 114 0.58 16.81 -13.87
N ASN A 115 0.12 16.59 -15.11
CA ASN A 115 0.94 16.07 -16.22
C ASN A 115 1.74 14.81 -15.82
N VAL A 116 1.03 13.82 -15.31
CA VAL A 116 1.64 12.59 -14.75
C VAL A 116 1.43 11.34 -15.60
N THR A 117 0.83 11.46 -16.79
CA THR A 117 0.46 10.32 -17.64
C THR A 117 1.65 9.44 -17.97
N ASP A 118 2.79 10.05 -18.33
CA ASP A 118 4.05 9.35 -18.60
C ASP A 118 4.50 8.50 -17.40
N VAL A 119 4.59 9.11 -16.22
CA VAL A 119 5.01 8.44 -14.99
C VAL A 119 4.03 7.38 -14.54
N VAL A 120 2.73 7.61 -14.73
CA VAL A 120 1.69 6.63 -14.40
C VAL A 120 1.78 5.43 -15.33
N THR A 121 2.07 5.63 -16.62
CA THR A 121 2.26 4.52 -17.58
C THR A 121 3.46 3.66 -17.21
N ASP A 122 4.59 4.26 -16.86
CA ASP A 122 5.79 3.53 -16.43
C ASP A 122 5.52 2.78 -15.12
N TYR A 123 4.83 3.42 -14.18
CA TYR A 123 4.42 2.81 -12.92
C TYR A 123 3.51 1.61 -13.15
N ALA A 124 2.46 1.76 -13.97
CA ALA A 124 1.52 0.70 -14.30
C ALA A 124 2.24 -0.51 -14.92
N THR A 125 3.10 -0.26 -15.90
CA THR A 125 3.92 -1.29 -16.55
C THR A 125 4.78 -2.05 -15.55
N SER A 126 5.39 -1.35 -14.59
CA SER A 126 6.20 -1.98 -13.56
C SER A 126 5.36 -2.86 -12.64
N VAL A 127 4.27 -2.32 -12.04
CA VAL A 127 3.49 -3.05 -11.02
C VAL A 127 2.64 -4.18 -11.61
N GLN A 128 2.31 -4.16 -12.89
CA GLN A 128 1.65 -5.28 -13.58
C GLN A 128 2.46 -6.57 -13.53
N ASN A 129 3.79 -6.51 -13.35
CA ASN A 129 4.62 -7.70 -13.17
C ASN A 129 4.28 -8.50 -11.90
N PHE A 130 3.57 -7.92 -10.93
CA PHE A 130 3.03 -8.69 -9.81
C PHE A 130 1.96 -9.68 -10.23
N GLY A 131 1.25 -9.46 -11.36
CA GLY A 131 0.19 -10.33 -11.83
C GLY A 131 -0.86 -10.58 -10.75
N ASP A 132 -1.22 -11.83 -10.50
CA ASP A 132 -2.23 -12.20 -9.49
C ASP A 132 -1.89 -11.78 -8.06
N LYS A 133 -0.63 -11.45 -7.78
CA LYS A 133 -0.20 -10.93 -6.47
C LYS A 133 -0.31 -9.40 -6.36
N LEU A 134 -0.72 -8.70 -7.42
CA LEU A 134 -1.01 -7.28 -7.34
C LEU A 134 -2.27 -7.08 -6.49
N GLY A 135 -2.13 -6.28 -5.46
CA GLY A 135 -3.23 -5.72 -4.70
C GLY A 135 -3.66 -4.38 -5.27
N MET A 136 -4.50 -3.67 -4.54
CA MET A 136 -4.91 -2.31 -4.88
C MET A 136 -3.74 -1.34 -4.76
N VAL A 137 -3.58 -0.44 -5.72
CA VAL A 137 -2.59 0.64 -5.66
C VAL A 137 -3.00 1.67 -4.60
N PHE A 138 -2.03 2.10 -3.81
CA PHE A 138 -2.24 3.05 -2.73
C PHE A 138 -1.73 4.45 -3.12
N LEU A 139 -2.65 5.42 -3.16
CA LEU A 139 -2.34 6.83 -3.39
C LEU A 139 -2.35 7.61 -2.06
N GLN A 140 -1.19 8.09 -1.64
CA GLN A 140 -1.09 9.07 -0.56
C GLN A 140 -0.76 10.44 -1.13
N LEU A 141 -1.64 11.40 -0.89
CA LEU A 141 -1.45 12.78 -1.30
C LEU A 141 -0.45 13.49 -0.38
N HIS A 142 0.22 14.51 -0.93
CA HIS A 142 1.08 15.39 -0.16
C HIS A 142 0.26 16.23 0.82
N ASP A 143 0.81 16.57 1.99
CA ASP A 143 0.15 17.34 3.08
C ASP A 143 -0.41 18.69 2.65
N ASN A 144 0.11 19.24 1.56
CA ASN A 144 -0.34 20.52 1.00
C ASN A 144 -1.58 20.41 0.10
N PHE A 145 -2.12 19.23 -0.15
CA PHE A 145 -3.40 19.10 -0.82
C PHE A 145 -4.52 19.68 0.06
N LYS A 146 -5.37 20.47 -0.56
CA LYS A 146 -6.50 21.14 0.11
C LYS A 146 -7.80 20.86 -0.66
N PRO A 147 -8.96 21.13 -0.10
CA PRO A 147 -10.24 20.93 -0.80
C PRO A 147 -10.30 21.60 -2.19
N LYS A 148 -9.62 22.74 -2.39
CA LYS A 148 -9.51 23.42 -3.69
C LYS A 148 -8.77 22.60 -4.77
N ASP A 149 -8.01 21.59 -4.38
CA ASP A 149 -7.23 20.72 -5.30
C ASP A 149 -8.00 19.44 -5.66
N PHE A 150 -9.26 19.29 -5.21
CA PHE A 150 -10.05 18.08 -5.38
C PHE A 150 -10.27 17.73 -6.85
N ASP A 151 -10.45 18.70 -7.73
CA ASP A 151 -10.63 18.47 -9.18
C ASP A 151 -9.44 17.72 -9.80
N ARG A 152 -8.22 17.95 -9.28
CA ARG A 152 -7.03 17.20 -9.73
C ARG A 152 -7.10 15.73 -9.31
N VAL A 153 -7.59 15.46 -8.11
CA VAL A 153 -7.77 14.10 -7.61
C VAL A 153 -8.85 13.38 -8.43
N GLU A 154 -9.98 14.04 -8.66
CA GLU A 154 -11.06 13.51 -9.46
C GLU A 154 -10.60 13.18 -10.89
N LYS A 155 -9.90 14.12 -11.53
CA LYS A 155 -9.32 13.88 -12.86
C LYS A 155 -8.34 12.70 -12.83
N PHE A 156 -7.42 12.66 -11.88
CA PHE A 156 -6.45 11.59 -11.75
C PHE A 156 -7.11 10.23 -11.61
N VAL A 157 -8.13 10.10 -10.77
CA VAL A 157 -8.89 8.85 -10.58
C VAL A 157 -9.65 8.45 -11.84
N LYS A 158 -10.21 9.42 -12.58
CA LYS A 158 -10.87 9.15 -13.87
C LYS A 158 -9.91 8.65 -14.95
N ASP A 159 -8.70 9.21 -14.97
CA ASP A 159 -7.67 8.89 -15.97
C ASP A 159 -6.81 7.68 -15.56
N TRP A 160 -7.05 7.10 -14.37
CA TRP A 160 -6.29 5.97 -13.86
C TRP A 160 -6.46 4.73 -14.76
N PRO A 161 -5.37 4.02 -15.11
CA PRO A 161 -5.43 2.78 -15.88
C PRO A 161 -6.30 1.74 -15.17
N ARG A 162 -7.27 1.18 -15.88
CA ARG A 162 -8.24 0.23 -15.30
C ARG A 162 -7.71 -1.18 -15.16
N GLU A 163 -6.55 -1.44 -15.72
CA GLU A 163 -5.87 -2.73 -15.71
C GLU A 163 -5.10 -2.99 -14.41
N ILE A 164 -5.00 -1.99 -13.52
CA ILE A 164 -4.27 -2.06 -12.24
C ILE A 164 -5.07 -1.43 -11.10
#